data_2111a97e37d4ae23d189617c8bf40d1e
#
_entry.id   2111a97e37d4ae23d189617c8bf40d1e
#
_cell.length_a   1.000
_cell.length_b   1.000
_cell.length_c   1.000
_cell.angle_alpha   90.00
_cell.angle_beta   90.00
_cell.angle_gamma   90.00
#
_symmetry.space_group_name_H-M   'P 1'
#
loop_
_entity.id
_entity.type
_entity.pdbx_description
1 polymer ?
#
loop_
_entity_poly.entity_id
_entity_poly.type
_entity_poly.pdbx_seq_one_letter_code
_entity_poly.pdbx_strand_id
1 'polypeptide(L)'
;MDKRTFEKAQELMAKITGKKQAISMLDTMLNKWYDNSHSDITVNCRSGQHDMGLCIHHSDLPELRDALMKARDRLKLELRKHEDELTAL
;
A
#
# COMPACT_ATOMS: atom_id res chain seq x y z
N MET A 1 -10.13 -29.65 -7.02
CA MET A 1 -8.96 -28.77 -7.06
C MET A 1 -7.73 -29.55 -6.60
N ASP A 2 -6.67 -29.57 -7.38
CA ASP A 2 -5.46 -30.27 -6.99
C ASP A 2 -4.64 -29.44 -5.99
N LYS A 3 -3.60 -30.04 -5.43
CA LYS A 3 -2.76 -29.40 -4.40
C LYS A 3 -2.08 -28.14 -4.93
N ARG A 4 -1.58 -28.18 -6.16
CA ARG A 4 -0.88 -27.04 -6.77
C ARG A 4 -1.82 -25.84 -6.96
N THR A 5 -3.03 -26.10 -7.45
CA THR A 5 -4.05 -25.07 -7.65
C THR A 5 -4.47 -24.48 -6.33
N PHE A 6 -4.63 -25.31 -5.29
CA PHE A 6 -4.97 -24.86 -3.95
C PHE A 6 -3.89 -23.95 -3.36
N GLU A 7 -2.63 -24.35 -3.49
CA GLU A 7 -1.50 -23.56 -3.02
C GLU A 7 -1.42 -22.21 -3.72
N LYS A 8 -1.65 -22.19 -5.04
CA LYS A 8 -1.66 -20.96 -5.82
C LYS A 8 -2.80 -20.04 -5.39
N ALA A 9 -3.98 -20.61 -5.13
CA ALA A 9 -5.12 -19.84 -4.64
C ALA A 9 -4.81 -19.20 -3.29
N GLN A 10 -4.16 -19.92 -2.39
CA GLN A 10 -3.76 -19.37 -1.08
C GLN A 10 -2.77 -18.22 -1.22
N GLU A 11 -1.79 -18.35 -2.12
CA GLU A 11 -0.83 -17.29 -2.41
C GLU A 11 -1.53 -16.03 -2.92
N LEU A 12 -2.43 -16.20 -3.89
CA LEU A 12 -3.19 -15.09 -4.44
C LEU A 12 -4.07 -14.40 -3.39
N MET A 13 -4.73 -15.19 -2.54
CA MET A 13 -5.54 -14.64 -1.46
C MET A 13 -4.72 -13.81 -0.48
N ALA A 14 -3.51 -14.26 -0.15
CA ALA A 14 -2.61 -13.51 0.72
C ALA A 14 -2.18 -12.18 0.07
N LYS A 15 -1.85 -12.21 -1.21
CA LYS A 15 -1.50 -11.00 -1.97
C LYS A 15 -2.68 -10.02 -2.04
N ILE A 16 -3.87 -10.53 -2.28
CA ILE A 16 -5.09 -9.73 -2.34
C ILE A 16 -5.35 -9.04 -1.00
N THR A 17 -5.27 -9.78 0.10
CA THR A 17 -5.46 -9.24 1.44
C THR A 17 -4.45 -8.13 1.75
N GLY A 18 -3.18 -8.37 1.45
CA GLY A 18 -2.12 -7.38 1.67
C GLY A 18 -2.34 -6.10 0.88
N LYS A 19 -2.74 -6.22 -0.38
CA LYS A 19 -3.00 -5.05 -1.23
C LYS A 19 -4.24 -4.28 -0.77
N LYS A 20 -5.29 -4.98 -0.36
CA LYS A 20 -6.49 -4.33 0.18
C LYS A 20 -6.16 -3.51 1.43
N GLN A 21 -5.33 -4.05 2.32
CA GLN A 21 -4.88 -3.33 3.51
C GLN A 21 -4.09 -2.08 3.14
N ALA A 22 -3.12 -2.22 2.23
CA ALA A 22 -2.29 -1.10 1.81
C ALA A 22 -3.13 0.01 1.17
N ILE A 23 -4.07 -0.35 0.30
CA ILE A 23 -4.97 0.60 -0.35
C ILE A 23 -5.83 1.31 0.69
N SER A 24 -6.40 0.58 1.64
CA SER A 24 -7.23 1.15 2.71
C SER A 24 -6.44 2.15 3.55
N MET A 25 -5.20 1.81 3.90
CA MET A 25 -4.34 2.71 4.67
C MET A 25 -3.97 3.96 3.88
N LEU A 26 -3.64 3.81 2.59
CA LEU A 26 -3.34 4.95 1.73
C LEU A 26 -4.56 5.85 1.54
N ASP A 27 -5.74 5.28 1.36
CA ASP A 27 -6.97 6.06 1.26
C ASP A 27 -7.23 6.86 2.54
N THR A 28 -7.04 6.26 3.70
CA THR A 28 -7.21 6.93 4.98
C THR A 28 -6.21 8.09 5.13
N MET A 29 -4.94 7.84 4.82
CA MET A 29 -3.91 8.86 4.90
C MET A 29 -4.19 10.03 3.97
N LEU A 30 -4.53 9.73 2.71
CA LEU A 30 -4.75 10.75 1.69
C LEU A 30 -6.04 11.55 1.93
N ASN A 31 -7.10 10.88 2.35
CA ASN A 31 -8.41 11.51 2.46
C ASN A 31 -8.68 12.15 3.81
N LYS A 32 -8.03 11.69 4.87
CA LYS A 32 -8.32 12.15 6.22
C LYS A 32 -7.17 12.89 6.88
N TRP A 33 -5.94 12.50 6.61
CA TRP A 33 -4.80 13.00 7.39
C TRP A 33 -3.87 13.90 6.61
N TYR A 34 -3.61 13.61 5.34
CA TYR A 34 -2.55 14.31 4.61
C TYR A 34 -2.79 15.82 4.53
N ASP A 35 -4.01 16.23 4.20
CA ASP A 35 -4.35 17.64 4.04
C ASP A 35 -4.74 18.34 5.35
N ASN A 36 -4.65 17.64 6.48
CA ASN A 36 -4.89 18.24 7.79
C ASN A 36 -3.71 19.13 8.16
N SER A 37 -4.00 20.38 8.52
CA SER A 37 -2.96 21.38 8.85
C SER A 37 -2.06 21.00 10.03
N HIS A 38 -2.47 20.02 10.84
CA HIS A 38 -1.71 19.55 11.99
C HIS A 38 -1.04 18.20 11.74
N SER A 39 -1.10 17.68 10.53
CA SER A 39 -0.55 16.36 10.22
C SER A 39 0.92 16.45 9.85
N ASP A 40 1.72 15.60 10.49
CA ASP A 40 3.12 15.40 10.15
C ASP A 40 3.28 14.02 9.53
N ILE A 41 4.26 13.90 8.64
CA ILE A 41 4.59 12.65 7.97
C ILE A 41 5.91 12.17 8.53
N THR A 42 5.93 10.93 9.00
CA THR A 42 7.16 10.29 9.46
C THR A 42 7.59 9.25 8.42
N VAL A 43 8.80 9.38 7.94
CA VAL A 43 9.42 8.42 7.02
C VAL A 43 10.54 7.72 7.77
N ASN A 44 10.44 6.40 7.89
CA ASN A 44 11.43 5.60 8.56
C ASN A 44 12.14 4.70 7.56
N CYS A 45 13.46 4.70 7.63
CA CYS A 45 14.29 3.78 6.85
C CYS A 45 15.07 2.92 7.81
N ARG A 46 15.02 1.61 7.58
CA ARG A 46 15.77 0.65 8.39
C ARG A 46 16.74 -0.12 7.51
N SER A 47 18.00 -0.16 7.93
CA SER A 47 19.04 -0.93 7.27
C SER A 47 19.87 -1.65 8.31
N GLY A 48 19.65 -2.96 8.45
CA GLY A 48 20.32 -3.75 9.47
C GLY A 48 19.95 -3.28 10.86
N GLN A 49 20.94 -2.81 11.63
CA GLN A 49 20.76 -2.28 12.98
C GLN A 49 20.57 -0.78 13.01
N HIS A 50 20.57 -0.14 11.86
CA HIS A 50 20.44 1.31 11.76
C HIS A 50 19.02 1.70 11.38
N ASP A 51 18.43 2.60 12.17
CA ASP A 51 17.15 3.19 11.91
C ASP A 51 17.33 4.69 11.70
N MET A 52 16.71 5.23 10.66
CA MET A 52 16.67 6.66 10.43
C MET A 52 15.22 7.09 10.23
N GLY A 53 14.78 8.06 11.00
CA GLY A 53 13.44 8.62 10.89
C GLY A 53 13.49 10.08 10.53
N LEU A 54 12.57 10.50 9.68
CA LEU A 54 12.37 11.89 9.30
C LEU A 54 10.92 12.25 9.58
N CYS A 55 10.70 13.30 10.37
CA CYS A 55 9.37 13.86 10.58
C CYS A 55 9.29 15.17 9.80
N ILE A 56 8.33 15.25 8.89
CA ILE A 56 8.20 16.41 8.02
C ILE A 56 6.73 16.83 7.93
N HIS A 57 6.49 18.14 7.86
CA HIS A 57 5.14 18.65 7.70
C HIS A 57 4.68 18.36 6.26
N HIS A 58 3.39 18.01 6.11
CA HIS A 58 2.86 17.63 4.80
C HIS A 58 3.03 18.70 3.72
N SER A 59 3.03 19.98 4.10
CA SER A 59 3.17 21.08 3.15
C SER A 59 4.59 21.24 2.59
N ASP A 60 5.58 20.65 3.29
CA ASP A 60 6.97 20.74 2.86
C ASP A 60 7.35 19.67 1.82
N LEU A 61 6.47 18.69 1.60
CA LEU A 61 6.74 17.62 0.64
C LEU A 61 5.49 17.26 -0.14
N PRO A 62 4.97 18.20 -0.97
CA PRO A 62 3.75 17.92 -1.76
C PRO A 62 3.94 16.78 -2.76
N GLU A 63 5.17 16.53 -3.20
CA GLU A 63 5.50 15.45 -4.12
C GLU A 63 5.19 14.08 -3.52
N LEU A 64 5.27 13.96 -2.21
CA LEU A 64 4.93 12.70 -1.54
C LEU A 64 3.46 12.35 -1.70
N ARG A 65 2.58 13.35 -1.65
CA ARG A 65 1.15 13.14 -1.87
C ARG A 65 0.89 12.55 -3.25
N ASP A 66 1.53 13.10 -4.25
CA ASP A 66 1.40 12.60 -5.63
C ASP A 66 1.93 11.19 -5.76
N ALA A 67 3.07 10.91 -5.13
CA ALA A 67 3.66 9.57 -5.12
C ALA A 67 2.75 8.55 -4.45
N LEU A 68 2.14 8.93 -3.33
CA LEU A 68 1.20 8.06 -2.61
C LEU A 68 -0.06 7.79 -3.43
N MET A 69 -0.58 8.79 -4.12
CA MET A 69 -1.73 8.63 -5.01
C MET A 69 -1.43 7.69 -6.15
N LYS A 70 -0.27 7.84 -6.78
CA LYS A 70 0.17 6.96 -7.85
C LYS A 70 0.36 5.53 -7.36
N ALA A 71 0.94 5.37 -6.18
CA ALA A 71 1.11 4.05 -5.57
C ALA A 71 -0.24 3.39 -5.31
N ARG A 72 -1.21 4.15 -4.77
CA ARG A 72 -2.56 3.65 -4.54
C ARG A 72 -3.21 3.17 -5.84
N ASP A 73 -3.14 3.97 -6.88
CA ASP A 73 -3.75 3.63 -8.17
C ASP A 73 -3.09 2.38 -8.78
N ARG A 74 -1.77 2.28 -8.69
CA ARG A 74 -1.04 1.09 -9.14
C ARG A 74 -1.45 -0.16 -8.35
N LEU A 75 -1.58 -0.04 -7.04
CA LEU A 75 -2.01 -1.15 -6.19
C LEU A 75 -3.43 -1.62 -6.52
N LYS A 76 -4.32 -0.70 -6.86
CA LYS A 76 -5.68 -1.05 -7.28
C LYS A 76 -5.68 -1.86 -8.57
N LEU A 77 -4.82 -1.52 -9.52
CA LEU A 77 -4.69 -2.28 -10.77
C LEU A 77 -4.11 -3.67 -10.50
N GLU A 78 -3.09 -3.77 -9.66
CA GLU A 78 -2.49 -5.04 -9.28
C GLU A 78 -3.48 -5.92 -8.52
N LEU A 79 -4.27 -5.33 -7.63
CA LEU A 79 -5.32 -6.05 -6.90
C LEU A 79 -6.33 -6.67 -7.86
N ARG A 80 -6.80 -5.89 -8.82
CA ARG A 80 -7.75 -6.38 -9.82
C ARG A 80 -7.17 -7.54 -10.61
N LYS A 81 -5.91 -7.44 -10.98
CA LYS A 81 -5.21 -8.50 -11.71
C LYS A 81 -5.16 -9.79 -10.89
N HIS A 82 -4.85 -9.69 -9.61
CA HIS A 82 -4.82 -10.87 -8.73
C HIS A 82 -6.20 -11.46 -8.52
N GLU A 83 -7.22 -10.62 -8.41
CA GLU A 83 -8.61 -11.10 -8.29
C GLU A 83 -9.05 -11.83 -9.56
N ASP A 84 -8.68 -11.32 -10.73
CA ASP A 84 -8.97 -11.97 -12.00
C ASP A 84 -8.22 -13.30 -12.11
N GLU A 85 -6.97 -13.36 -11.69
CA GLU A 85 -6.19 -14.60 -11.68
C GLU A 85 -6.82 -15.63 -10.75
N LEU A 86 -7.29 -15.22 -9.59
CA LEU A 86 -7.94 -16.13 -8.64
C LEU A 86 -9.24 -16.69 -9.22
N THR A 87 -10.03 -15.85 -9.86
CA THR A 87 -11.29 -16.25 -10.50
C THR A 87 -11.03 -17.25 -11.64
N ALA A 88 -9.90 -17.12 -12.33
CA ALA A 88 -9.53 -17.99 -13.45
C ALA A 88 -9.03 -19.38 -13.01
N LEU A 89 -8.74 -19.58 -11.75
CA LEU A 89 -8.37 -20.90 -11.23
C LEU A 89 -9.62 -21.82 -11.13
#